data_d82f836f2adb713ee3bd6d852f85da04
#
_entry.id   d82f836f2adb713ee3bd6d852f85da04
#
_cell.length_a   1.000
_cell.length_b   1.000
_cell.length_c   1.000
_cell.angle_alpha   90.00
_cell.angle_beta   90.00
_cell.angle_gamma   90.00
#
_symmetry.space_group_name_H-M   'P 1'
#
loop_
_entity.id
_entity.type
_entity.pdbx_description
1 polymer ?
#
loop_
_entity_poly.entity_id
_entity_poly.type
_entity_poly.pdbx_seq_one_letter_code
_entity_poly.pdbx_strand_id
1 'polypeptide(L)'
;MTEGKIYSKISLFALPIFIGQLFQQFYNVADSLVVGRYLGKQALAAVSSSGSLIFLLVGFINGVFVGAGVVIGRYYGARENEKVHTAVHTTTAFAVLSGLFLTAAGMLLTPVILRLMNTPADVLPESIRYFRLYFAGALGNVLYNAFNGIFQARGDSRHPLYYLIISSITNVVLDILFVKYFKWGVGGAATATVISQFLSAIISFVKLTTVDDVHKIVPHDVRIDWPMLREVLATGLPTGVQNSVIGLANVIVQSNINDFGSDAMAGCGAYFKIEGFAFLPVTSFSVALTTFTSQNLGAKQYDRVKKGTAFGLVSGVALAELIGIVFVIFAPSLIGMFNSSPEVVAFGAMQARTEALFYCVLSLSHCMAGIIRGAGKTMVPMLIMLICWCVIRVAYITITVHFIPDIRVVFWGYPITWMLSSVCFTLYYFKGDWMHNFERLDARRNAAANRN
;
A
#
# COMPACT_ATOMS: atom_id res chain seq x y z
N MET A 1 -14.88 11.84 -11.15
CA MET A 1 -14.92 10.69 -12.08
C MET A 1 -16.32 10.32 -12.55
N THR A 2 -17.33 11.01 -12.09
CA THR A 2 -18.76 10.78 -12.40
C THR A 2 -19.17 11.28 -13.79
N GLU A 3 -18.34 12.10 -14.47
CA GLU A 3 -18.62 12.71 -15.76
C GLU A 3 -17.51 12.44 -16.79
N GLY A 4 -17.83 12.54 -18.08
CA GLY A 4 -16.88 12.34 -19.20
C GLY A 4 -16.64 10.87 -19.58
N LYS A 5 -15.69 10.63 -20.49
CA LYS A 5 -15.37 9.29 -21.00
C LYS A 5 -14.75 8.41 -19.92
N ILE A 6 -15.35 7.25 -19.64
CA ILE A 6 -14.97 6.31 -18.59
C ILE A 6 -13.50 5.91 -18.71
N TYR A 7 -13.10 5.45 -19.89
CA TYR A 7 -11.74 4.93 -20.17
C TYR A 7 -10.66 5.98 -19.86
N SER A 8 -10.88 7.20 -20.35
CA SER A 8 -9.96 8.32 -20.13
C SER A 8 -9.85 8.66 -18.63
N LYS A 9 -10.97 8.66 -17.90
CA LYS A 9 -10.97 9.00 -16.47
C LYS A 9 -10.22 7.98 -15.64
N ILE A 10 -10.40 6.69 -15.89
CA ILE A 10 -9.70 5.62 -15.16
C ILE A 10 -8.22 5.63 -15.50
N SER A 11 -7.85 5.68 -16.80
CA SER A 11 -6.46 5.64 -17.23
C SER A 11 -5.66 6.88 -16.81
N LEU A 12 -6.24 8.09 -16.97
CA LEU A 12 -5.60 9.34 -16.55
C LEU A 12 -5.47 9.48 -15.04
N PHE A 13 -6.26 8.73 -14.28
CA PHE A 13 -6.13 8.67 -12.83
C PHE A 13 -5.12 7.59 -12.39
N ALA A 14 -5.12 6.42 -13.03
CA ALA A 14 -4.19 5.34 -12.70
C ALA A 14 -2.74 5.67 -13.07
N LEU A 15 -2.51 6.36 -14.20
CA LEU A 15 -1.18 6.66 -14.70
C LEU A 15 -0.32 7.50 -13.73
N PRO A 16 -0.79 8.61 -13.15
CA PRO A 16 -0.02 9.35 -12.15
C PRO A 16 0.28 8.52 -10.89
N ILE A 17 -0.64 7.65 -10.47
CA ILE A 17 -0.41 6.76 -9.33
C ILE A 17 0.71 5.77 -9.66
N PHE A 18 0.66 5.16 -10.85
CA PHE A 18 1.72 4.27 -11.33
C PHE A 18 3.10 4.96 -11.37
N ILE A 19 3.16 6.15 -11.96
CA ILE A 19 4.41 6.93 -12.04
C ILE A 19 4.90 7.29 -10.62
N GLY A 20 4.00 7.70 -9.73
CA GLY A 20 4.35 8.02 -8.35
C GLY A 20 4.94 6.83 -7.59
N GLN A 21 4.31 5.65 -7.71
CA GLN A 21 4.82 4.42 -7.10
C GLN A 21 6.16 4.00 -7.72
N LEU A 22 6.36 4.21 -9.01
CA LEU A 22 7.64 3.96 -9.68
C LEU A 22 8.75 4.86 -9.12
N PHE A 23 8.50 6.16 -8.95
CA PHE A 23 9.43 7.08 -8.30
C PHE A 23 9.72 6.67 -6.85
N GLN A 24 8.71 6.22 -6.11
CA GLN A 24 8.89 5.72 -4.75
C GLN A 24 9.79 4.48 -4.71
N GLN A 25 9.65 3.58 -5.68
CA GLN A 25 10.50 2.39 -5.77
C GLN A 25 11.96 2.76 -6.08
N PHE A 26 12.19 3.69 -7.02
CA PHE A 26 13.52 4.20 -7.30
C PHE A 26 14.15 4.92 -6.09
N TYR A 27 13.39 5.71 -5.37
CA TYR A 27 13.83 6.35 -4.15
C TYR A 27 14.27 5.34 -3.08
N ASN A 28 13.48 4.29 -2.82
CA ASN A 28 13.84 3.23 -1.87
C ASN A 28 15.15 2.52 -2.25
N VAL A 29 15.37 2.30 -3.55
CA VAL A 29 16.62 1.74 -4.07
C VAL A 29 17.79 2.71 -3.87
N ALA A 30 17.59 4.00 -4.17
CA ALA A 30 18.62 5.03 -4.00
C ALA A 30 19.05 5.19 -2.54
N ASP A 31 18.10 5.24 -1.59
CA ASP A 31 18.36 5.30 -0.15
C ASP A 31 19.20 4.10 0.30
N SER A 32 18.80 2.88 -0.10
CA SER A 32 19.54 1.65 0.21
C SER A 32 20.96 1.65 -0.38
N LEU A 33 21.14 2.21 -1.58
CA LEU A 33 22.46 2.35 -2.23
C LEU A 33 23.36 3.36 -1.48
N VAL A 34 22.80 4.50 -1.09
CA VAL A 34 23.54 5.52 -0.32
C VAL A 34 24.00 4.94 1.02
N VAL A 35 23.08 4.33 1.78
CA VAL A 35 23.40 3.72 3.07
C VAL A 35 24.44 2.58 2.90
N GLY A 36 24.22 1.66 1.97
CA GLY A 36 25.13 0.53 1.75
C GLY A 36 26.51 0.95 1.29
N ARG A 37 26.63 1.94 0.41
CA ARG A 37 27.89 2.40 -0.16
C ARG A 37 28.74 3.23 0.81
N TYR A 38 28.09 4.09 1.61
CA TYR A 38 28.81 5.05 2.45
C TYR A 38 28.90 4.64 3.93
N LEU A 39 27.97 3.82 4.43
CA LEU A 39 27.94 3.40 5.83
C LEU A 39 28.29 1.91 6.03
N GLY A 40 28.29 1.12 4.96
CA GLY A 40 28.68 -0.28 4.99
C GLY A 40 27.58 -1.26 5.41
N LYS A 41 27.96 -2.54 5.58
CA LYS A 41 27.04 -3.66 5.72
C LYS A 41 26.18 -3.60 7.00
N GLN A 42 26.77 -3.18 8.14
CA GLN A 42 26.04 -3.11 9.42
C GLN A 42 24.95 -2.06 9.40
N ALA A 43 25.22 -0.88 8.83
CA ALA A 43 24.23 0.18 8.67
C ALA A 43 23.09 -0.24 7.72
N LEU A 44 23.43 -0.89 6.61
CA LEU A 44 22.42 -1.43 5.69
C LEU A 44 21.58 -2.51 6.37
N ALA A 45 22.17 -3.37 7.20
CA ALA A 45 21.43 -4.37 7.98
C ALA A 45 20.48 -3.68 9.00
N ALA A 46 20.95 -2.63 9.68
CA ALA A 46 20.12 -1.85 10.60
C ALA A 46 18.89 -1.22 9.92
N VAL A 47 19.08 -0.64 8.76
CA VAL A 47 17.97 -0.04 7.96
C VAL A 47 17.05 -1.14 7.42
N SER A 48 17.59 -2.23 6.89
CA SER A 48 16.81 -3.31 6.28
C SER A 48 16.00 -4.13 7.28
N SER A 49 16.56 -4.42 8.47
CA SER A 49 15.84 -5.14 9.56
C SER A 49 14.61 -4.39 10.01
N SER A 50 14.63 -3.07 9.85
CA SER A 50 13.58 -2.15 10.18
C SER A 50 12.40 -2.20 9.21
N GLY A 51 12.64 -2.61 7.97
CA GLY A 51 11.67 -2.51 6.88
C GLY A 51 10.36 -3.25 7.15
N SER A 52 10.42 -4.44 7.74
CA SER A 52 9.22 -5.26 8.01
C SER A 52 8.27 -4.60 9.02
N LEU A 53 8.81 -4.00 10.07
CA LEU A 53 8.01 -3.32 11.09
C LEU A 53 7.43 -2.00 10.56
N ILE A 54 8.24 -1.24 9.82
CA ILE A 54 7.79 -0.03 9.13
C ILE A 54 6.64 -0.38 8.18
N PHE A 55 6.81 -1.43 7.36
CA PHE A 55 5.79 -1.90 6.43
C PHE A 55 4.48 -2.26 7.14
N LEU A 56 4.55 -2.97 8.26
CA LEU A 56 3.37 -3.34 9.05
C LEU A 56 2.62 -2.12 9.57
N LEU A 57 3.32 -1.17 10.18
CA LEU A 57 2.70 0.01 10.78
C LEU A 57 2.21 1.01 9.72
N VAL A 58 3.03 1.29 8.72
CA VAL A 58 2.68 2.19 7.61
C VAL A 58 1.58 1.57 6.76
N GLY A 59 1.64 0.25 6.50
CA GLY A 59 0.61 -0.47 5.77
C GLY A 59 -0.75 -0.43 6.47
N PHE A 60 -0.77 -0.52 7.82
CA PHE A 60 -1.98 -0.36 8.61
C PHE A 60 -2.59 1.04 8.44
N ILE A 61 -1.77 2.07 8.66
CA ILE A 61 -2.20 3.46 8.57
C ILE A 61 -2.68 3.80 7.15
N ASN A 62 -1.94 3.39 6.13
CA ASN A 62 -2.36 3.58 4.73
C ASN A 62 -3.71 2.93 4.45
N GLY A 63 -3.95 1.72 4.98
CA GLY A 63 -5.24 1.05 4.84
C GLY A 63 -6.39 1.85 5.45
N VAL A 64 -6.18 2.47 6.61
CA VAL A 64 -7.20 3.32 7.25
C VAL A 64 -7.53 4.54 6.39
N PHE A 65 -6.53 5.22 5.82
CA PHE A 65 -6.77 6.40 4.97
C PHE A 65 -7.32 6.06 3.57
N VAL A 66 -7.08 4.86 3.06
CA VAL A 66 -7.83 4.35 1.90
C VAL A 66 -9.32 4.30 2.21
N GLY A 67 -9.71 3.87 3.40
CA GLY A 67 -11.10 3.90 3.85
C GLY A 67 -11.68 5.31 3.94
N ALA A 68 -10.91 6.27 4.48
CA ALA A 68 -11.29 7.68 4.48
C ALA A 68 -11.56 8.19 3.04
N GLY A 69 -10.66 7.84 2.08
CA GLY A 69 -10.84 8.17 0.66
C GLY A 69 -12.12 7.59 0.06
N VAL A 70 -12.53 6.38 0.45
CA VAL A 70 -13.81 5.78 0.01
C VAL A 70 -15.01 6.56 0.56
N VAL A 71 -15.01 6.92 1.85
CA VAL A 71 -16.10 7.68 2.49
C VAL A 71 -16.24 9.07 1.87
N ILE A 72 -15.11 9.80 1.74
CA ILE A 72 -15.08 11.12 1.10
C ILE A 72 -15.53 11.01 -0.37
N GLY A 73 -15.02 10.02 -1.12
CA GLY A 73 -15.36 9.81 -2.53
C GLY A 73 -16.84 9.51 -2.74
N ARG A 74 -17.47 8.74 -1.83
CA ARG A 74 -18.90 8.48 -1.82
C ARG A 74 -19.72 9.79 -1.69
N TYR A 75 -19.44 10.59 -0.66
CA TYR A 75 -20.15 11.84 -0.42
C TYR A 75 -19.89 12.87 -1.52
N TYR A 76 -18.68 12.90 -2.05
CA TYR A 76 -18.33 13.73 -3.20
C TYR A 76 -19.14 13.33 -4.44
N GLY A 77 -19.27 12.04 -4.73
CA GLY A 77 -20.09 11.51 -5.81
C GLY A 77 -21.58 11.85 -5.63
N ALA A 78 -22.07 11.76 -4.40
CA ALA A 78 -23.45 12.13 -4.04
C ALA A 78 -23.73 13.64 -4.06
N ARG A 79 -22.69 14.48 -4.22
CA ARG A 79 -22.76 15.96 -4.12
C ARG A 79 -23.25 16.45 -2.74
N GLU A 80 -22.97 15.69 -1.69
CA GLU A 80 -23.27 16.02 -0.31
C GLU A 80 -22.13 16.84 0.32
N ASN A 81 -22.01 18.10 -0.07
CA ASN A 81 -20.87 18.98 0.23
C ASN A 81 -20.61 19.13 1.74
N GLU A 82 -21.62 19.22 2.58
CA GLU A 82 -21.45 19.31 4.04
C GLU A 82 -20.81 18.05 4.63
N LYS A 83 -21.21 16.87 4.14
CA LYS A 83 -20.60 15.61 4.59
C LYS A 83 -19.19 15.44 4.06
N VAL A 84 -18.88 15.92 2.84
CA VAL A 84 -17.51 15.98 2.33
C VAL A 84 -16.64 16.84 3.24
N HIS A 85 -17.12 18.06 3.56
CA HIS A 85 -16.43 18.96 4.48
C HIS A 85 -16.18 18.30 5.84
N THR A 86 -17.20 17.72 6.47
CA THR A 86 -17.09 17.01 7.75
C THR A 86 -16.10 15.85 7.67
N ALA A 87 -16.14 15.04 6.59
CA ALA A 87 -15.26 13.90 6.41
C ALA A 87 -13.80 14.31 6.22
N VAL A 88 -13.53 15.36 5.43
CA VAL A 88 -12.18 15.91 5.22
C VAL A 88 -11.58 16.42 6.54
N HIS A 89 -12.35 17.21 7.31
CA HIS A 89 -11.88 17.78 8.57
C HIS A 89 -11.69 16.73 9.66
N THR A 90 -12.62 15.77 9.77
CA THR A 90 -12.50 14.62 10.69
C THR A 90 -11.30 13.74 10.33
N THR A 91 -11.08 13.46 9.03
CA THR A 91 -9.92 12.70 8.57
C THR A 91 -8.61 13.41 8.89
N THR A 92 -8.55 14.74 8.71
CA THR A 92 -7.39 15.57 9.05
C THR A 92 -7.13 15.56 10.55
N ALA A 93 -8.14 15.77 11.38
CA ALA A 93 -8.02 15.73 12.85
C ALA A 93 -7.55 14.35 13.33
N PHE A 94 -8.12 13.28 12.80
CA PHE A 94 -7.71 11.91 13.10
C PHE A 94 -6.27 11.64 12.65
N ALA A 95 -5.84 12.15 11.50
CA ALA A 95 -4.46 12.03 11.03
C ALA A 95 -3.45 12.71 11.97
N VAL A 96 -3.77 13.90 12.49
CA VAL A 96 -2.93 14.58 13.48
C VAL A 96 -2.82 13.75 14.75
N LEU A 97 -3.95 13.30 15.31
CA LEU A 97 -3.95 12.54 16.57
C LEU A 97 -3.26 11.17 16.43
N SER A 98 -3.58 10.42 15.38
CA SER A 98 -2.97 9.11 15.13
C SER A 98 -1.49 9.24 14.78
N GLY A 99 -1.10 10.29 14.06
CA GLY A 99 0.29 10.58 13.75
C GLY A 99 1.11 10.94 15.00
N LEU A 100 0.60 11.78 15.88
CA LEU A 100 1.22 12.09 17.17
C LEU A 100 1.34 10.86 18.07
N PHE A 101 0.26 10.06 18.14
CA PHE A 101 0.27 8.81 18.89
C PHE A 101 1.32 7.84 18.34
N LEU A 102 1.39 7.66 17.02
CA LEU A 102 2.35 6.76 16.40
C LEU A 102 3.79 7.25 16.58
N THR A 103 4.02 8.57 16.52
CA THR A 103 5.32 9.19 16.82
C THR A 103 5.74 8.87 18.26
N ALA A 104 4.89 9.15 19.25
CA ALA A 104 5.20 8.91 20.65
C ALA A 104 5.39 7.42 20.95
N ALA A 105 4.43 6.58 20.55
CA ALA A 105 4.49 5.14 20.76
C ALA A 105 5.69 4.50 20.06
N GLY A 106 5.94 4.88 18.80
CA GLY A 106 7.07 4.36 18.03
C GLY A 106 8.41 4.71 18.66
N MET A 107 8.62 5.95 19.08
CA MET A 107 9.87 6.37 19.74
C MET A 107 10.08 5.66 21.08
N LEU A 108 9.03 5.48 21.88
CA LEU A 108 9.10 4.83 23.20
C LEU A 108 9.28 3.32 23.09
N LEU A 109 8.53 2.66 22.19
CA LEU A 109 8.52 1.20 22.09
C LEU A 109 9.64 0.63 21.22
N THR A 110 10.33 1.45 20.42
CA THR A 110 11.44 1.00 19.54
C THR A 110 12.43 0.08 20.23
N PRO A 111 13.02 0.40 21.40
CA PRO A 111 14.02 -0.49 22.01
C PRO A 111 13.45 -1.84 22.43
N VAL A 112 12.20 -1.85 22.88
CA VAL A 112 11.51 -3.07 23.31
C VAL A 112 11.22 -3.97 22.10
N ILE A 113 10.67 -3.39 21.04
CA ILE A 113 10.32 -4.12 19.81
C ILE A 113 11.56 -4.74 19.16
N LEU A 114 12.65 -3.98 19.02
CA LEU A 114 13.89 -4.48 18.40
C LEU A 114 14.53 -5.61 19.22
N ARG A 115 14.44 -5.56 20.55
CA ARG A 115 14.90 -6.66 21.42
C ARG A 115 14.02 -7.91 21.26
N LEU A 116 12.69 -7.74 21.19
CA LEU A 116 11.76 -8.84 20.95
C LEU A 116 11.95 -9.49 19.57
N MET A 117 12.44 -8.73 18.58
CA MET A 117 12.80 -9.21 17.26
C MET A 117 14.17 -9.94 17.23
N ASN A 118 14.85 -10.09 18.36
CA ASN A 118 16.18 -10.67 18.47
C ASN A 118 17.22 -10.00 17.57
N THR A 119 17.13 -8.66 17.43
CA THR A 119 18.12 -7.89 16.65
C THR A 119 19.51 -8.11 17.21
N PRO A 120 20.53 -8.48 16.40
CA PRO A 120 21.89 -8.73 16.86
C PRO A 120 22.47 -7.56 17.65
N ALA A 121 23.25 -7.87 18.70
CA ALA A 121 23.73 -6.86 19.64
C ALA A 121 24.65 -5.81 19.00
N ASP A 122 25.38 -6.18 17.95
CA ASP A 122 26.26 -5.29 17.18
C ASP A 122 25.50 -4.31 16.27
N VAL A 123 24.28 -4.65 15.87
CA VAL A 123 23.41 -3.82 15.00
C VAL A 123 22.37 -3.03 15.81
N LEU A 124 22.02 -3.51 17.01
CA LEU A 124 20.93 -2.99 17.83
C LEU A 124 21.02 -1.47 18.12
N PRO A 125 22.17 -0.87 18.47
CA PRO A 125 22.28 0.55 18.76
C PRO A 125 21.92 1.43 17.55
N GLU A 126 22.44 1.08 16.37
CA GLU A 126 22.18 1.81 15.14
C GLU A 126 20.72 1.62 14.67
N SER A 127 20.16 0.43 14.85
CA SER A 127 18.74 0.17 14.60
C SER A 127 17.86 1.00 15.51
N ILE A 128 18.14 1.11 16.81
CA ILE A 128 17.37 1.96 17.74
C ILE A 128 17.45 3.41 17.31
N ARG A 129 18.64 3.91 16.95
CA ARG A 129 18.84 5.27 16.49
C ARG A 129 18.04 5.58 15.23
N TYR A 130 18.14 4.72 14.22
CA TYR A 130 17.40 4.84 12.95
C TYR A 130 15.89 4.85 13.19
N PHE A 131 15.38 3.85 13.94
CA PHE A 131 13.95 3.71 14.18
C PHE A 131 13.35 4.87 14.97
N ARG A 132 13.99 5.33 16.03
CA ARG A 132 13.52 6.47 16.79
C ARG A 132 13.42 7.73 15.93
N LEU A 133 14.41 7.99 15.09
CA LEU A 133 14.38 9.10 14.15
C LEU A 133 13.30 8.92 13.10
N TYR A 134 13.15 7.70 12.55
CA TYR A 134 12.08 7.41 11.58
C TYR A 134 10.69 7.66 12.20
N PHE A 135 10.45 7.20 13.42
CA PHE A 135 9.18 7.43 14.11
C PHE A 135 8.97 8.89 14.53
N ALA A 136 10.01 9.66 14.73
CA ALA A 136 9.87 11.12 14.90
C ALA A 136 9.21 11.78 13.67
N GLY A 137 9.37 11.20 12.48
CA GLY A 137 8.71 11.61 11.26
C GLY A 137 7.33 10.96 10.99
N ALA A 138 6.85 10.08 11.85
CA ALA A 138 5.61 9.33 11.59
C ALA A 138 4.39 10.24 11.38
N LEU A 139 4.30 11.35 12.09
CA LEU A 139 3.27 12.36 11.88
C LEU A 139 3.25 12.88 10.43
N GLY A 140 4.42 13.20 9.85
CA GLY A 140 4.53 13.64 8.46
C GLY A 140 4.04 12.60 7.47
N ASN A 141 4.42 11.33 7.68
CA ASN A 141 3.95 10.21 6.85
C ASN A 141 2.44 10.02 6.93
N VAL A 142 1.87 10.01 8.15
CA VAL A 142 0.44 9.86 8.39
C VAL A 142 -0.36 10.99 7.74
N LEU A 143 0.06 12.23 7.91
CA LEU A 143 -0.57 13.41 7.30
C LEU A 143 -0.52 13.34 5.77
N TYR A 144 0.63 13.00 5.20
CA TYR A 144 0.75 12.85 3.74
C TYR A 144 -0.21 11.79 3.21
N ASN A 145 -0.32 10.62 3.86
CA ASN A 145 -1.23 9.57 3.43
C ASN A 145 -2.71 9.97 3.57
N ALA A 146 -3.07 10.70 4.63
CA ALA A 146 -4.41 11.25 4.80
C ALA A 146 -4.75 12.23 3.67
N PHE A 147 -3.86 13.18 3.38
CA PHE A 147 -4.05 14.16 2.32
C PHE A 147 -4.07 13.52 0.93
N ASN A 148 -3.24 12.49 0.69
CA ASN A 148 -3.29 11.69 -0.52
C ASN A 148 -4.66 11.01 -0.71
N GLY A 149 -5.23 10.45 0.37
CA GLY A 149 -6.59 9.90 0.37
C GLY A 149 -7.66 10.96 0.01
N ILE A 150 -7.52 12.18 0.52
CA ILE A 150 -8.43 13.30 0.19
C ILE A 150 -8.32 13.70 -1.29
N PHE A 151 -7.08 13.86 -1.82
CA PHE A 151 -6.87 14.14 -3.25
C PHE A 151 -7.44 13.03 -4.13
N GLN A 152 -7.17 11.76 -3.80
CA GLN A 152 -7.68 10.62 -4.56
C GLN A 152 -9.22 10.57 -4.52
N ALA A 153 -9.83 10.84 -3.37
CA ALA A 153 -11.29 10.88 -3.23
C ALA A 153 -11.96 11.91 -4.16
N ARG A 154 -11.28 13.02 -4.45
CA ARG A 154 -11.68 14.03 -5.43
C ARG A 154 -11.50 13.55 -6.89
N GLY A 155 -10.65 12.56 -7.11
CA GLY A 155 -10.24 12.13 -8.44
C GLY A 155 -8.98 12.84 -8.95
N ASP A 156 -8.20 13.39 -8.05
CA ASP A 156 -6.93 14.06 -8.33
C ASP A 156 -5.76 13.16 -7.91
N SER A 157 -5.07 12.59 -8.88
CA SER A 157 -3.86 11.79 -8.68
C SER A 157 -2.59 12.53 -9.09
N ARG A 158 -2.71 13.72 -9.72
CA ARG A 158 -1.55 14.47 -10.24
C ARG A 158 -0.83 15.24 -9.14
N HIS A 159 -1.56 15.93 -8.25
CA HIS A 159 -0.93 16.68 -7.18
C HIS A 159 -0.14 15.77 -6.22
N PRO A 160 -0.69 14.63 -5.73
CA PRO A 160 0.11 13.68 -4.96
C PRO A 160 1.39 13.21 -5.67
N LEU A 161 1.32 12.96 -7.00
CA LEU A 161 2.50 12.61 -7.79
C LEU A 161 3.57 13.71 -7.72
N TYR A 162 3.20 14.97 -7.94
CA TYR A 162 4.17 16.08 -7.91
C TYR A 162 4.83 16.22 -6.55
N TYR A 163 4.06 16.09 -5.46
CA TYR A 163 4.57 16.18 -4.11
C TYR A 163 5.49 15.01 -3.75
N LEU A 164 5.16 13.82 -4.23
CA LEU A 164 6.01 12.65 -4.07
C LEU A 164 7.34 12.81 -4.83
N ILE A 165 7.32 13.32 -6.08
CA ILE A 165 8.54 13.57 -6.85
C ILE A 165 9.43 14.59 -6.12
N ILE A 166 8.87 15.73 -5.68
CA ILE A 166 9.61 16.76 -4.95
C ILE A 166 10.22 16.17 -3.67
N SER A 167 9.43 15.43 -2.90
CA SER A 167 9.86 14.78 -1.68
C SER A 167 10.96 13.74 -1.94
N SER A 168 10.83 12.92 -2.98
CA SER A 168 11.82 11.90 -3.33
C SER A 168 13.15 12.50 -3.76
N ILE A 169 13.12 13.54 -4.59
CA ILE A 169 14.36 14.25 -4.99
C ILE A 169 15.02 14.90 -3.77
N THR A 170 14.22 15.56 -2.93
CA THR A 170 14.72 16.17 -1.68
C THR A 170 15.36 15.13 -0.78
N ASN A 171 14.73 13.97 -0.61
CA ASN A 171 15.27 12.88 0.19
C ASN A 171 16.64 12.42 -0.32
N VAL A 172 16.76 12.08 -1.61
CA VAL A 172 18.03 11.61 -2.20
C VAL A 172 19.14 12.65 -2.04
N VAL A 173 18.83 13.93 -2.24
CA VAL A 173 19.79 15.02 -2.05
C VAL A 173 20.22 15.12 -0.58
N LEU A 174 19.28 15.06 0.35
CA LEU A 174 19.57 15.13 1.79
C LEU A 174 20.29 13.87 2.29
N ASP A 175 19.99 12.69 1.78
CA ASP A 175 20.73 11.46 2.08
C ASP A 175 22.21 11.60 1.74
N ILE A 176 22.51 12.06 0.52
CA ILE A 176 23.89 12.29 0.11
C ILE A 176 24.55 13.36 0.99
N LEU A 177 23.85 14.44 1.29
CA LEU A 177 24.36 15.54 2.10
C LEU A 177 24.66 15.07 3.54
N PHE A 178 23.71 14.41 4.20
CA PHE A 178 23.83 14.03 5.60
C PHE A 178 24.71 12.81 5.82
N VAL A 179 24.65 11.82 4.91
CA VAL A 179 25.40 10.59 5.04
C VAL A 179 26.86 10.79 4.56
N LYS A 180 27.04 11.33 3.33
CA LYS A 180 28.36 11.45 2.72
C LYS A 180 29.17 12.64 3.25
N TYR A 181 28.54 13.84 3.27
CA TYR A 181 29.26 15.07 3.59
C TYR A 181 29.26 15.36 5.10
N PHE A 182 28.11 15.30 5.78
CA PHE A 182 28.02 15.58 7.22
C PHE A 182 28.36 14.38 8.09
N LYS A 183 28.43 13.16 7.50
CA LYS A 183 28.81 11.93 8.20
C LYS A 183 27.94 11.61 9.42
N TRP A 184 26.64 11.89 9.34
CA TRP A 184 25.68 11.63 10.43
C TRP A 184 25.29 10.16 10.59
N GLY A 185 25.88 9.25 9.78
CA GLY A 185 25.60 7.84 9.83
C GLY A 185 24.15 7.50 9.44
N VAL A 186 23.61 6.41 10.00
CA VAL A 186 22.23 5.99 9.74
C VAL A 186 21.19 7.02 10.20
N GLY A 187 21.55 7.83 11.20
CA GLY A 187 20.70 8.95 11.64
C GLY A 187 20.52 10.02 10.56
N GLY A 188 21.51 10.21 9.69
CA GLY A 188 21.44 11.12 8.54
C GLY A 188 20.36 10.67 7.54
N ALA A 189 20.36 9.40 7.15
CA ALA A 189 19.35 8.81 6.26
C ALA A 189 17.93 8.91 6.86
N ALA A 190 17.77 8.52 8.14
CA ALA A 190 16.48 8.68 8.82
C ALA A 190 15.99 10.13 8.84
N THR A 191 16.89 11.09 9.12
CA THR A 191 16.56 12.53 9.16
C THR A 191 16.16 13.05 7.77
N ALA A 192 16.85 12.62 6.71
CA ALA A 192 16.51 12.97 5.33
C ALA A 192 15.10 12.47 4.96
N THR A 193 14.77 11.23 5.34
CA THR A 193 13.43 10.65 5.15
C THR A 193 12.37 11.46 5.90
N VAL A 194 12.61 11.80 7.17
CA VAL A 194 11.68 12.60 7.98
C VAL A 194 11.41 13.97 7.37
N ILE A 195 12.45 14.71 7.00
CA ILE A 195 12.32 16.01 6.36
C ILE A 195 11.49 15.91 5.08
N SER A 196 11.76 14.91 4.26
CA SER A 196 11.06 14.70 2.99
C SER A 196 9.59 14.34 3.18
N GLN A 197 9.26 13.54 4.20
CA GLN A 197 7.87 13.21 4.56
C GLN A 197 7.11 14.45 5.05
N PHE A 198 7.71 15.26 5.91
CA PHE A 198 7.11 16.53 6.33
C PHE A 198 6.96 17.51 5.18
N LEU A 199 7.92 17.59 4.27
CA LEU A 199 7.85 18.44 3.09
C LEU A 199 6.62 18.09 2.24
N SER A 200 6.42 16.79 1.92
CA SER A 200 5.26 16.34 1.15
C SER A 200 3.94 16.60 1.88
N ALA A 201 3.90 16.40 3.21
CA ALA A 201 2.73 16.70 4.03
C ALA A 201 2.40 18.19 4.05
N ILE A 202 3.40 19.06 4.22
CA ILE A 202 3.22 20.52 4.26
C ILE A 202 2.74 21.05 2.90
N ILE A 203 3.37 20.62 1.79
CA ILE A 203 2.95 21.06 0.46
C ILE A 203 1.52 20.59 0.17
N SER A 204 1.16 19.35 0.55
CA SER A 204 -0.19 18.81 0.41
C SER A 204 -1.20 19.61 1.24
N PHE A 205 -0.86 19.94 2.49
CA PHE A 205 -1.69 20.74 3.37
C PHE A 205 -1.93 22.16 2.82
N VAL A 206 -0.86 22.86 2.42
CA VAL A 206 -0.95 24.18 1.82
C VAL A 206 -1.86 24.18 0.59
N LYS A 207 -1.71 23.14 -0.27
CA LYS A 207 -2.61 23.03 -1.43
C LYS A 207 -4.06 22.83 -1.01
N LEU A 208 -4.35 21.96 -0.04
CA LEU A 208 -5.71 21.70 0.43
C LEU A 208 -6.33 22.91 1.18
N THR A 209 -5.53 23.79 1.76
CA THR A 209 -6.04 25.03 2.38
C THR A 209 -6.27 26.16 1.38
N THR A 210 -5.60 26.13 0.22
CA THR A 210 -5.67 27.18 -0.81
C THR A 210 -6.62 26.86 -1.97
N VAL A 211 -7.04 25.58 -2.08
CA VAL A 211 -7.97 25.19 -3.14
C VAL A 211 -9.35 25.79 -2.89
N ASP A 212 -10.00 26.26 -3.96
CA ASP A 212 -11.39 26.72 -3.88
C ASP A 212 -12.33 25.58 -4.32
N ASP A 213 -12.58 24.65 -3.40
CA ASP A 213 -13.37 23.43 -3.61
C ASP A 213 -13.92 22.92 -2.26
N VAL A 214 -14.91 22.04 -2.32
CA VAL A 214 -15.52 21.38 -1.15
C VAL A 214 -14.53 20.56 -0.30
N HIS A 215 -13.36 20.19 -0.85
CA HIS A 215 -12.29 19.51 -0.15
C HIS A 215 -11.31 20.47 0.56
N LYS A 216 -11.58 21.76 0.53
CA LYS A 216 -10.75 22.76 1.22
C LYS A 216 -10.68 22.45 2.70
N ILE A 217 -9.46 22.37 3.22
CA ILE A 217 -9.24 22.30 4.66
C ILE A 217 -9.27 23.72 5.22
N VAL A 218 -10.20 23.97 6.12
CA VAL A 218 -10.28 25.21 6.90
C VAL A 218 -9.73 24.88 8.29
N PRO A 219 -8.55 25.41 8.68
CA PRO A 219 -7.89 25.00 9.93
C PRO A 219 -8.76 25.16 11.18
N HIS A 220 -9.63 26.15 11.21
CA HIS A 220 -10.56 26.39 12.32
C HIS A 220 -11.62 25.29 12.47
N ASP A 221 -11.99 24.61 11.38
CA ASP A 221 -13.04 23.59 11.35
C ASP A 221 -12.46 22.18 11.57
N VAL A 222 -11.14 22.05 11.71
CA VAL A 222 -10.50 20.74 11.94
C VAL A 222 -10.87 20.23 13.33
N ARG A 223 -11.83 19.32 13.35
CA ARG A 223 -12.33 18.67 14.57
C ARG A 223 -12.81 17.25 14.26
N ILE A 224 -12.91 16.43 15.32
CA ILE A 224 -13.47 15.09 15.20
C ILE A 224 -15.00 15.17 15.29
N ASP A 225 -15.65 14.71 14.23
CA ASP A 225 -17.04 14.30 14.25
C ASP A 225 -17.11 12.79 14.49
N TRP A 226 -17.59 12.39 15.63
CA TRP A 226 -17.57 10.97 16.06
C TRP A 226 -18.36 10.03 15.14
N PRO A 227 -19.57 10.40 14.66
CA PRO A 227 -20.29 9.62 13.66
C PRO A 227 -19.51 9.42 12.38
N MET A 228 -18.89 10.49 11.86
CA MET A 228 -18.06 10.44 10.67
C MET A 228 -16.78 9.63 10.88
N LEU A 229 -16.10 9.82 12.02
CA LEU A 229 -14.92 9.03 12.34
C LEU A 229 -15.23 7.54 12.41
N ARG A 230 -16.37 7.17 13.04
CA ARG A 230 -16.80 5.77 13.08
C ARG A 230 -17.01 5.18 11.68
N GLU A 231 -17.54 5.95 10.75
CA GLU A 231 -17.71 5.52 9.35
C GLU A 231 -16.36 5.34 8.66
N VAL A 232 -15.45 6.30 8.81
CA VAL A 232 -14.08 6.24 8.27
C VAL A 232 -13.34 5.02 8.82
N LEU A 233 -13.40 4.80 10.13
CA LEU A 233 -12.75 3.65 10.76
C LEU A 233 -13.39 2.32 10.37
N ALA A 234 -14.71 2.24 10.32
CA ALA A 234 -15.43 1.02 9.89
C ALA A 234 -15.07 0.63 8.44
N THR A 235 -14.77 1.62 7.60
CA THR A 235 -14.35 1.39 6.22
C THR A 235 -12.85 1.16 6.11
N GLY A 236 -12.03 1.81 6.92
CA GLY A 236 -10.56 1.80 6.79
C GLY A 236 -9.86 0.71 7.59
N LEU A 237 -10.31 0.44 8.83
CA LEU A 237 -9.68 -0.57 9.70
C LEU A 237 -9.55 -1.95 9.05
N PRO A 238 -10.58 -2.48 8.35
CA PRO A 238 -10.43 -3.77 7.69
C PRO A 238 -9.28 -3.79 6.68
N THR A 239 -9.09 -2.72 5.92
CA THR A 239 -7.99 -2.61 4.96
C THR A 239 -6.63 -2.49 5.66
N GLY A 240 -6.56 -1.77 6.77
CA GLY A 240 -5.35 -1.68 7.59
C GLY A 240 -4.95 -3.04 8.17
N VAL A 241 -5.89 -3.76 8.77
CA VAL A 241 -5.68 -5.12 9.28
C VAL A 241 -5.23 -6.07 8.17
N GLN A 242 -5.90 -6.02 7.01
CA GLN A 242 -5.54 -6.82 5.83
C GLN A 242 -4.07 -6.62 5.45
N ASN A 243 -3.61 -5.39 5.29
CA ASN A 243 -2.23 -5.08 4.89
C ASN A 243 -1.21 -5.59 5.92
N SER A 244 -1.48 -5.39 7.21
CA SER A 244 -0.61 -5.84 8.29
C SER A 244 -0.49 -7.36 8.36
N VAL A 245 -1.61 -8.07 8.28
CA VAL A 245 -1.62 -9.55 8.38
C VAL A 245 -0.99 -10.20 7.15
N ILE A 246 -1.18 -9.64 5.95
CA ILE A 246 -0.47 -10.09 4.74
C ILE A 246 1.05 -9.93 4.91
N GLY A 247 1.49 -8.81 5.48
CA GLY A 247 2.89 -8.60 5.79
C GLY A 247 3.48 -9.68 6.73
N LEU A 248 2.74 -10.05 7.78
CA LEU A 248 3.15 -11.13 8.68
C LEU A 248 3.17 -12.50 7.99
N ALA A 249 2.18 -12.80 7.15
CA ALA A 249 2.16 -14.04 6.39
C ALA A 249 3.38 -14.18 5.46
N ASN A 250 3.80 -13.08 4.82
CA ASN A 250 4.99 -13.07 3.98
C ASN A 250 6.28 -13.36 4.77
N VAL A 251 6.37 -12.96 6.04
CA VAL A 251 7.51 -13.32 6.92
C VAL A 251 7.55 -14.84 7.15
N ILE A 252 6.41 -15.49 7.36
CA ILE A 252 6.33 -16.95 7.53
C ILE A 252 6.74 -17.67 6.24
N VAL A 253 6.28 -17.18 5.08
CA VAL A 253 6.69 -17.74 3.79
C VAL A 253 8.20 -17.59 3.57
N GLN A 254 8.77 -16.42 3.91
CA GLN A 254 10.21 -16.18 3.82
C GLN A 254 11.00 -17.14 4.72
N SER A 255 10.49 -17.46 5.91
CA SER A 255 11.11 -18.46 6.79
C SER A 255 11.23 -19.83 6.11
N ASN A 256 10.16 -20.29 5.44
CA ASN A 256 10.21 -21.55 4.69
C ASN A 256 11.18 -21.49 3.49
N ILE A 257 11.36 -20.35 2.84
CA ILE A 257 12.38 -20.18 1.78
C ILE A 257 13.80 -20.29 2.36
N ASN A 258 14.03 -19.73 3.54
CA ASN A 258 15.34 -19.74 4.19
C ASN A 258 15.86 -21.16 4.51
N ASP A 259 14.96 -22.11 4.73
CA ASP A 259 15.29 -23.53 4.99
C ASP A 259 15.95 -24.21 3.77
N PHE A 260 15.81 -23.63 2.56
CA PHE A 260 16.47 -24.12 1.33
C PHE A 260 17.88 -23.56 1.10
N GLY A 261 18.39 -22.76 2.04
CA GLY A 261 19.76 -22.28 2.04
C GLY A 261 19.96 -20.86 1.51
N SER A 262 21.20 -20.40 1.58
CA SER A 262 21.55 -19.00 1.28
C SER A 262 21.34 -18.59 -0.19
N ASP A 263 21.56 -19.51 -1.13
CA ASP A 263 21.40 -19.23 -2.56
C ASP A 263 19.92 -19.08 -2.93
N ALA A 264 19.05 -19.92 -2.36
CA ALA A 264 17.60 -19.79 -2.49
C ALA A 264 17.12 -18.47 -1.89
N MET A 265 17.57 -18.13 -0.68
CA MET A 265 17.23 -16.86 -0.02
C MET A 265 17.66 -15.66 -0.85
N ALA A 266 18.89 -15.68 -1.40
CA ALA A 266 19.41 -14.61 -2.24
C ALA A 266 18.65 -14.48 -3.57
N GLY A 267 18.36 -15.61 -4.23
CA GLY A 267 17.62 -15.64 -5.50
C GLY A 267 16.17 -15.16 -5.35
N CYS A 268 15.47 -15.64 -4.34
CA CYS A 268 14.11 -15.18 -4.03
C CYS A 268 14.11 -13.71 -3.59
N GLY A 269 15.09 -13.26 -2.82
CA GLY A 269 15.23 -11.86 -2.45
C GLY A 269 15.46 -10.94 -3.64
N ALA A 270 16.24 -11.37 -4.64
CA ALA A 270 16.38 -10.65 -5.90
C ALA A 270 15.05 -10.58 -6.68
N TYR A 271 14.33 -11.70 -6.75
CA TYR A 271 13.02 -11.73 -7.39
C TYR A 271 12.01 -10.78 -6.71
N PHE A 272 11.92 -10.74 -5.39
CA PHE A 272 11.01 -9.82 -4.68
C PHE A 272 11.25 -8.35 -5.01
N LYS A 273 12.51 -7.95 -5.25
CA LYS A 273 12.82 -6.58 -5.67
C LYS A 273 12.28 -6.28 -7.08
N ILE A 274 12.33 -7.26 -7.97
CA ILE A 274 11.80 -7.14 -9.33
C ILE A 274 10.28 -7.20 -9.32
N GLU A 275 9.70 -8.11 -8.57
CA GLU A 275 8.25 -8.27 -8.41
C GLU A 275 7.59 -6.97 -7.92
N GLY A 276 8.27 -6.19 -7.07
CA GLY A 276 7.81 -4.87 -6.67
C GLY A 276 7.42 -3.96 -7.84
N PHE A 277 8.13 -4.05 -8.98
CA PHE A 277 7.77 -3.30 -10.20
C PHE A 277 6.53 -3.88 -10.90
N ALA A 278 6.31 -5.18 -10.85
CA ALA A 278 5.12 -5.81 -11.41
C ALA A 278 3.84 -5.45 -10.62
N PHE A 279 3.96 -5.22 -9.33
CA PHE A 279 2.84 -4.78 -8.50
C PHE A 279 2.36 -3.35 -8.79
N LEU A 280 3.18 -2.48 -9.41
CA LEU A 280 2.82 -1.08 -9.62
C LEU A 280 1.55 -0.89 -10.47
N PRO A 281 1.38 -1.51 -11.63
CA PRO A 281 0.14 -1.40 -12.39
C PRO A 281 -1.06 -2.03 -11.65
N VAL A 282 -0.85 -3.17 -10.97
CA VAL A 282 -1.89 -3.88 -10.22
C VAL A 282 -2.48 -2.98 -9.14
N THR A 283 -1.63 -2.36 -8.32
CA THR A 283 -2.06 -1.45 -7.25
C THR A 283 -2.64 -0.16 -7.80
N SER A 284 -2.10 0.39 -8.88
CA SER A 284 -2.59 1.63 -9.50
C SER A 284 -4.00 1.49 -10.05
N PHE A 285 -4.29 0.38 -10.75
CA PHE A 285 -5.65 0.10 -11.22
C PHE A 285 -6.60 -0.23 -10.06
N SER A 286 -6.15 -0.95 -9.04
CA SER A 286 -6.95 -1.22 -7.84
C SER A 286 -7.39 0.08 -7.14
N VAL A 287 -6.48 1.04 -6.94
CA VAL A 287 -6.78 2.35 -6.36
C VAL A 287 -7.71 3.16 -7.28
N ALA A 288 -7.46 3.17 -8.58
CA ALA A 288 -8.31 3.86 -9.54
C ALA A 288 -9.74 3.32 -9.54
N LEU A 289 -9.90 2.00 -9.50
CA LEU A 289 -11.20 1.34 -9.42
C LEU A 289 -11.90 1.60 -8.08
N THR A 290 -11.15 1.66 -6.97
CA THR A 290 -11.70 2.03 -5.66
C THR A 290 -12.32 3.42 -5.69
N THR A 291 -11.59 4.42 -6.18
CA THR A 291 -12.09 5.81 -6.27
C THR A 291 -13.20 5.94 -7.29
N PHE A 292 -13.05 5.31 -8.47
CA PHE A 292 -14.09 5.34 -9.50
C PHE A 292 -15.41 4.75 -8.99
N THR A 293 -15.35 3.60 -8.32
CA THR A 293 -16.52 2.90 -7.78
C THR A 293 -17.17 3.72 -6.68
N SER A 294 -16.41 4.25 -5.71
CA SER A 294 -16.98 5.01 -4.59
C SER A 294 -17.72 6.27 -5.06
N GLN A 295 -17.13 7.03 -5.97
CA GLN A 295 -17.77 8.24 -6.52
C GLN A 295 -19.01 7.92 -7.35
N ASN A 296 -18.95 6.92 -8.23
CA ASN A 296 -20.07 6.61 -9.12
C ASN A 296 -21.23 5.91 -8.39
N LEU A 297 -20.94 5.09 -7.37
CA LEU A 297 -21.99 4.55 -6.48
C LEU A 297 -22.60 5.63 -5.61
N GLY A 298 -21.80 6.59 -5.10
CA GLY A 298 -22.32 7.77 -4.42
C GLY A 298 -23.29 8.58 -5.31
N ALA A 299 -22.95 8.73 -6.60
CA ALA A 299 -23.77 9.37 -7.60
C ALA A 299 -24.92 8.49 -8.15
N LYS A 300 -25.10 7.26 -7.65
CA LYS A 300 -26.09 6.26 -8.11
C LYS A 300 -25.98 5.91 -9.61
N GLN A 301 -24.77 6.04 -10.19
CA GLN A 301 -24.51 5.77 -11.61
C GLN A 301 -24.11 4.30 -11.85
N TYR A 302 -25.01 3.36 -11.59
CA TYR A 302 -24.74 1.91 -11.61
C TYR A 302 -24.23 1.38 -12.96
N ASP A 303 -24.82 1.85 -14.09
CA ASP A 303 -24.37 1.43 -15.41
C ASP A 303 -22.95 1.93 -15.73
N ARG A 304 -22.63 3.11 -15.23
CA ARG A 304 -21.27 3.65 -15.36
C ARG A 304 -20.29 2.83 -14.53
N VAL A 305 -20.68 2.39 -13.34
CA VAL A 305 -19.87 1.48 -12.50
C VAL A 305 -19.60 0.17 -13.25
N LYS A 306 -20.62 -0.49 -13.81
CA LYS A 306 -20.47 -1.74 -14.57
C LYS A 306 -19.48 -1.60 -15.73
N LYS A 307 -19.64 -0.56 -16.55
CA LYS A 307 -18.73 -0.29 -17.68
C LYS A 307 -17.31 0.03 -17.24
N GLY A 308 -17.16 0.84 -16.19
CA GLY A 308 -15.85 1.26 -15.70
C GLY A 308 -15.10 0.13 -15.01
N THR A 309 -15.77 -0.70 -14.21
CA THR A 309 -15.16 -1.86 -13.58
C THR A 309 -14.74 -2.89 -14.61
N ALA A 310 -15.56 -3.17 -15.63
CA ALA A 310 -15.18 -4.07 -16.72
C ALA A 310 -13.92 -3.57 -17.46
N PHE A 311 -13.87 -2.29 -17.83
CA PHE A 311 -12.69 -1.71 -18.47
C PHE A 311 -11.45 -1.78 -17.57
N GLY A 312 -11.57 -1.38 -16.31
CA GLY A 312 -10.43 -1.35 -15.37
C GLY A 312 -9.91 -2.76 -15.06
N LEU A 313 -10.80 -3.77 -14.96
CA LEU A 313 -10.41 -5.17 -14.80
C LEU A 313 -9.61 -5.65 -16.02
N VAL A 314 -10.15 -5.48 -17.23
CA VAL A 314 -9.48 -5.93 -18.46
C VAL A 314 -8.13 -5.23 -18.63
N SER A 315 -8.08 -3.91 -18.43
CA SER A 315 -6.84 -3.14 -18.59
C SER A 315 -5.78 -3.50 -17.53
N GLY A 316 -6.20 -3.65 -16.28
CA GLY A 316 -5.28 -4.02 -15.18
C GLY A 316 -4.73 -5.43 -15.35
N VAL A 317 -5.59 -6.39 -15.73
CA VAL A 317 -5.20 -7.78 -16.01
C VAL A 317 -4.26 -7.86 -17.21
N ALA A 318 -4.60 -7.21 -18.32
CA ALA A 318 -3.78 -7.23 -19.54
C ALA A 318 -2.39 -6.61 -19.31
N LEU A 319 -2.33 -5.48 -18.60
CA LEU A 319 -1.05 -4.82 -18.31
C LEU A 319 -0.18 -5.64 -17.34
N ALA A 320 -0.78 -6.23 -16.32
CA ALA A 320 -0.08 -7.09 -15.37
C ALA A 320 0.52 -8.33 -16.07
N GLU A 321 -0.27 -8.98 -16.94
CA GLU A 321 0.19 -10.16 -17.67
C GLU A 321 1.27 -9.81 -18.71
N LEU A 322 1.17 -8.66 -19.38
CA LEU A 322 2.22 -8.19 -20.28
C LEU A 322 3.57 -8.05 -19.55
N ILE A 323 3.56 -7.51 -18.34
CA ILE A 323 4.77 -7.43 -17.50
C ILE A 323 5.20 -8.83 -17.06
N GLY A 324 4.25 -9.70 -16.71
CA GLY A 324 4.51 -11.10 -16.36
C GLY A 324 5.24 -11.84 -17.48
N ILE A 325 4.78 -11.71 -18.71
CA ILE A 325 5.44 -12.30 -19.89
C ILE A 325 6.88 -11.77 -20.05
N VAL A 326 7.09 -10.47 -19.90
CA VAL A 326 8.44 -9.88 -19.92
C VAL A 326 9.32 -10.49 -18.83
N PHE A 327 8.79 -10.67 -17.62
CA PHE A 327 9.54 -11.26 -16.52
C PHE A 327 9.89 -12.73 -16.78
N VAL A 328 8.99 -13.52 -17.34
CA VAL A 328 9.25 -14.93 -17.69
C VAL A 328 10.37 -15.04 -18.73
N ILE A 329 10.33 -14.19 -19.78
CA ILE A 329 11.31 -14.21 -20.86
C ILE A 329 12.70 -13.78 -20.36
N PHE A 330 12.75 -12.69 -19.60
CA PHE A 330 14.00 -12.08 -19.15
C PHE A 330 14.41 -12.46 -17.74
N ALA A 331 13.75 -13.45 -17.10
CA ALA A 331 13.99 -13.82 -15.70
C ALA A 331 15.47 -13.97 -15.34
N PRO A 332 16.30 -14.76 -16.06
CA PRO A 332 17.72 -14.91 -15.70
C PRO A 332 18.48 -13.59 -15.77
N SER A 333 18.22 -12.77 -16.80
CA SER A 333 18.90 -11.49 -16.99
C SER A 333 18.52 -10.48 -15.90
N LEU A 334 17.24 -10.43 -15.53
CA LEU A 334 16.73 -9.54 -14.49
C LEU A 334 17.27 -9.91 -13.11
N ILE A 335 17.29 -11.19 -12.76
CA ILE A 335 17.87 -11.68 -11.51
C ILE A 335 19.40 -11.49 -11.51
N GLY A 336 20.05 -11.75 -12.63
CA GLY A 336 21.49 -11.58 -12.84
C GLY A 336 22.00 -10.14 -12.61
N MET A 337 21.13 -9.14 -12.70
CA MET A 337 21.47 -7.76 -12.35
C MET A 337 21.76 -7.57 -10.85
N PHE A 338 21.22 -8.44 -10.01
CA PHE A 338 21.39 -8.37 -8.54
C PHE A 338 22.48 -9.31 -8.02
N ASN A 339 22.64 -10.45 -8.67
CA ASN A 339 23.66 -11.44 -8.29
C ASN A 339 24.07 -12.26 -9.52
N SER A 340 25.37 -12.44 -9.71
CA SER A 340 25.95 -13.16 -10.85
C SER A 340 26.19 -14.65 -10.59
N SER A 341 25.92 -15.17 -9.38
CA SER A 341 26.03 -16.62 -9.09
C SER A 341 24.97 -17.40 -9.87
N PRO A 342 25.35 -18.43 -10.64
CA PRO A 342 24.42 -19.24 -11.41
C PRO A 342 23.33 -19.89 -10.56
N GLU A 343 23.65 -20.33 -9.34
CA GLU A 343 22.74 -20.97 -8.41
C GLU A 343 21.67 -19.97 -7.93
N VAL A 344 22.07 -18.77 -7.56
CA VAL A 344 21.17 -17.66 -7.14
C VAL A 344 20.25 -17.26 -8.29
N VAL A 345 20.80 -17.13 -9.49
CA VAL A 345 20.02 -16.81 -10.70
C VAL A 345 19.02 -17.92 -11.00
N ALA A 346 19.39 -19.18 -10.83
CA ALA A 346 18.49 -20.31 -11.07
C ALA A 346 17.27 -20.29 -10.15
N PHE A 347 17.45 -20.05 -8.84
CA PHE A 347 16.35 -19.97 -7.87
C PHE A 347 15.40 -18.79 -8.18
N GLY A 348 15.95 -17.59 -8.37
CA GLY A 348 15.13 -16.41 -8.66
C GLY A 348 14.40 -16.51 -9.99
N ALA A 349 15.04 -17.04 -11.04
CA ALA A 349 14.41 -17.26 -12.34
C ALA A 349 13.34 -18.37 -12.30
N MET A 350 13.53 -19.39 -11.49
CA MET A 350 12.52 -20.43 -11.27
C MET A 350 11.28 -19.85 -10.61
N GLN A 351 11.43 -19.04 -9.57
CA GLN A 351 10.32 -18.34 -8.92
C GLN A 351 9.61 -17.40 -9.90
N ALA A 352 10.36 -16.55 -10.60
CA ALA A 352 9.81 -15.63 -11.60
C ALA A 352 8.97 -16.36 -12.67
N ARG A 353 9.47 -17.48 -13.22
CA ARG A 353 8.76 -18.27 -14.22
C ARG A 353 7.53 -18.97 -13.68
N THR A 354 7.52 -19.30 -12.38
CA THR A 354 6.35 -19.92 -11.74
C THR A 354 5.26 -18.92 -11.44
N GLU A 355 5.61 -17.74 -10.91
CA GLU A 355 4.63 -16.76 -10.41
C GLU A 355 4.18 -15.76 -11.48
N ALA A 356 5.09 -15.28 -12.35
CA ALA A 356 4.80 -14.18 -13.25
C ALA A 356 3.75 -14.51 -14.33
N LEU A 357 3.59 -15.77 -14.71
CA LEU A 357 2.50 -16.24 -15.60
C LEU A 357 1.10 -16.11 -14.99
N PHE A 358 1.01 -15.82 -13.69
CA PHE A 358 -0.25 -15.67 -12.97
C PHE A 358 -0.49 -14.24 -12.49
N TYR A 359 0.26 -13.26 -12.98
CA TYR A 359 0.02 -11.86 -12.63
C TYR A 359 -1.33 -11.35 -13.12
N CYS A 360 -1.89 -11.93 -14.18
CA CYS A 360 -3.28 -11.69 -14.58
C CYS A 360 -4.27 -12.02 -13.45
N VAL A 361 -4.08 -13.15 -12.78
CA VAL A 361 -4.93 -13.60 -11.67
C VAL A 361 -4.71 -12.74 -10.42
N LEU A 362 -3.47 -12.39 -10.13
CA LEU A 362 -3.12 -11.46 -9.07
C LEU A 362 -3.81 -10.10 -9.27
N SER A 363 -3.71 -9.56 -10.49
CA SER A 363 -4.35 -8.28 -10.86
C SER A 363 -5.86 -8.35 -10.76
N LEU A 364 -6.47 -9.44 -11.21
CA LEU A 364 -7.91 -9.69 -11.07
C LEU A 364 -8.35 -9.63 -9.61
N SER A 365 -7.63 -10.33 -8.73
CA SER A 365 -7.91 -10.34 -7.29
C SER A 365 -7.82 -8.94 -6.67
N HIS A 366 -6.75 -8.18 -6.95
CA HIS A 366 -6.55 -6.83 -6.43
C HIS A 366 -7.55 -5.82 -6.97
N CYS A 367 -7.85 -5.86 -8.27
CA CYS A 367 -8.81 -4.95 -8.90
C CYS A 367 -10.24 -5.19 -8.37
N MET A 368 -10.65 -6.47 -8.24
CA MET A 368 -11.95 -6.81 -7.63
C MET A 368 -12.02 -6.40 -6.17
N ALA A 369 -10.96 -6.62 -5.38
CA ALA A 369 -10.87 -6.11 -4.02
C ALA A 369 -11.03 -4.58 -3.98
N GLY A 370 -10.41 -3.86 -4.92
CA GLY A 370 -10.54 -2.42 -5.07
C GLY A 370 -11.98 -1.97 -5.35
N ILE A 371 -12.69 -2.64 -6.26
CA ILE A 371 -14.09 -2.37 -6.60
C ILE A 371 -14.99 -2.57 -5.36
N ILE A 372 -14.88 -3.72 -4.69
CA ILE A 372 -15.71 -4.06 -3.53
C ILE A 372 -15.40 -3.11 -2.36
N ARG A 373 -14.12 -2.73 -2.17
CA ARG A 373 -13.70 -1.71 -1.21
C ARG A 373 -14.31 -0.36 -1.54
N GLY A 374 -14.27 0.06 -2.81
CA GLY A 374 -14.90 1.29 -3.29
C GLY A 374 -16.41 1.34 -3.07
N ALA A 375 -17.07 0.19 -3.00
CA ALA A 375 -18.48 0.08 -2.61
C ALA A 375 -18.71 0.13 -1.07
N GLY A 376 -17.65 0.36 -0.27
CA GLY A 376 -17.73 0.40 1.19
C GLY A 376 -17.82 -0.97 1.87
N LYS A 377 -17.66 -2.08 1.12
CA LYS A 377 -17.69 -3.47 1.65
C LYS A 377 -16.28 -3.97 2.00
N THR A 378 -15.54 -3.23 2.80
CA THR A 378 -14.11 -3.46 3.07
C THR A 378 -13.82 -4.73 3.87
N MET A 379 -14.79 -5.22 4.67
CA MET A 379 -14.66 -6.51 5.37
C MET A 379 -14.54 -7.70 4.42
N VAL A 380 -15.18 -7.64 3.25
CA VAL A 380 -15.17 -8.76 2.29
C VAL A 380 -13.78 -8.98 1.68
N PRO A 381 -13.12 -7.96 1.09
CA PRO A 381 -11.73 -8.10 0.63
C PRO A 381 -10.78 -8.53 1.75
N MET A 382 -10.92 -7.97 2.95
CA MET A 382 -10.11 -8.37 4.09
C MET A 382 -10.26 -9.87 4.36
N LEU A 383 -11.47 -10.38 4.53
CA LEU A 383 -11.70 -11.79 4.86
C LEU A 383 -11.22 -12.73 3.76
N ILE A 384 -11.54 -12.45 2.48
CA ILE A 384 -11.11 -13.28 1.36
C ILE A 384 -9.58 -13.33 1.30
N MET A 385 -8.89 -12.18 1.39
CA MET A 385 -7.44 -12.16 1.31
C MET A 385 -6.79 -12.79 2.54
N LEU A 386 -7.30 -12.55 3.77
CA LEU A 386 -6.75 -13.17 4.97
C LEU A 386 -6.90 -14.71 4.93
N ILE A 387 -8.05 -15.21 4.52
CA ILE A 387 -8.26 -16.66 4.42
C ILE A 387 -7.36 -17.24 3.33
N CYS A 388 -7.39 -16.70 2.12
CA CYS A 388 -6.65 -17.27 0.99
C CYS A 388 -5.14 -17.07 1.10
N TRP A 389 -4.68 -15.85 1.40
CA TRP A 389 -3.26 -15.49 1.31
C TRP A 389 -2.50 -15.70 2.62
N CYS A 390 -3.18 -15.68 3.76
CA CYS A 390 -2.52 -15.91 5.05
C CYS A 390 -2.79 -17.33 5.53
N VAL A 391 -4.07 -17.71 5.76
CA VAL A 391 -4.36 -19.02 6.35
C VAL A 391 -4.04 -20.15 5.38
N ILE A 392 -4.63 -20.15 4.17
CA ILE A 392 -4.50 -21.26 3.21
C ILE A 392 -3.07 -21.31 2.65
N ARG A 393 -2.45 -20.16 2.29
CA ARG A 393 -1.08 -20.16 1.76
C ARG A 393 -0.08 -20.70 2.79
N VAL A 394 -0.13 -20.18 4.01
CA VAL A 394 0.80 -20.60 5.06
C VAL A 394 0.60 -22.07 5.39
N ALA A 395 -0.65 -22.52 5.56
CA ALA A 395 -0.95 -23.92 5.80
C ALA A 395 -0.48 -24.82 4.65
N TYR A 396 -0.77 -24.45 3.39
CA TYR A 396 -0.33 -25.18 2.21
C TYR A 396 1.19 -25.32 2.17
N ILE A 397 1.93 -24.22 2.29
CA ILE A 397 3.40 -24.23 2.22
C ILE A 397 3.96 -25.07 3.36
N THR A 398 3.60 -24.79 4.61
CA THR A 398 4.14 -25.45 5.79
C THR A 398 3.87 -26.96 5.77
N ILE A 399 2.66 -27.37 5.40
CA ILE A 399 2.30 -28.79 5.34
C ILE A 399 2.98 -29.47 4.15
N THR A 400 2.91 -28.87 2.95
CA THR A 400 3.38 -29.54 1.74
C THR A 400 4.91 -29.64 1.68
N VAL A 401 5.65 -28.61 2.16
CA VAL A 401 7.11 -28.66 2.23
C VAL A 401 7.59 -29.80 3.16
N HIS A 402 6.84 -30.11 4.21
CA HIS A 402 7.17 -31.21 5.10
C HIS A 402 7.15 -32.59 4.39
N PHE A 403 6.24 -32.80 3.42
CA PHE A 403 6.12 -34.04 2.66
C PHE A 403 6.94 -34.01 1.36
N ILE A 404 7.08 -32.87 0.75
CA ILE A 404 7.78 -32.67 -0.53
C ILE A 404 8.77 -31.52 -0.32
N PRO A 405 10.04 -31.82 0.07
CA PRO A 405 11.07 -30.82 0.34
C PRO A 405 11.63 -30.24 -0.98
N ASP A 406 10.77 -29.57 -1.76
CA ASP A 406 11.10 -28.88 -2.99
C ASP A 406 10.63 -27.42 -2.89
N ILE A 407 11.52 -26.47 -3.14
CA ILE A 407 11.22 -25.02 -3.09
C ILE A 407 10.10 -24.62 -4.07
N ARG A 408 9.89 -25.37 -5.13
CA ARG A 408 8.79 -25.14 -6.08
C ARG A 408 7.42 -25.17 -5.40
N VAL A 409 7.27 -25.95 -4.36
CA VAL A 409 6.04 -26.00 -3.54
C VAL A 409 5.75 -24.64 -2.95
N VAL A 410 6.78 -23.93 -2.46
CA VAL A 410 6.64 -22.57 -1.92
C VAL A 410 6.19 -21.62 -3.01
N PHE A 411 6.80 -21.68 -4.19
CA PHE A 411 6.47 -20.81 -5.32
C PHE A 411 5.03 -21.02 -5.81
N TRP A 412 4.57 -22.26 -5.91
CA TRP A 412 3.19 -22.59 -6.29
C TRP A 412 2.14 -22.12 -5.27
N GLY A 413 2.53 -21.90 -4.03
CA GLY A 413 1.64 -21.33 -3.00
C GLY A 413 1.06 -19.96 -3.38
N TYR A 414 1.77 -19.16 -4.17
CA TYR A 414 1.29 -17.86 -4.66
C TYR A 414 0.21 -17.99 -5.74
N PRO A 415 0.46 -18.63 -6.89
CA PRO A 415 -0.57 -18.80 -7.93
C PRO A 415 -1.83 -19.50 -7.44
N ILE A 416 -1.71 -20.56 -6.63
CA ILE A 416 -2.87 -21.31 -6.10
C ILE A 416 -3.76 -20.37 -5.28
N THR A 417 -3.17 -19.58 -4.39
CA THR A 417 -3.94 -18.71 -3.51
C THR A 417 -4.46 -17.45 -4.21
N TRP A 418 -3.77 -16.97 -5.24
CA TRP A 418 -4.28 -15.91 -6.11
C TRP A 418 -5.49 -16.39 -6.92
N MET A 419 -5.44 -17.62 -7.49
CA MET A 419 -6.57 -18.21 -8.17
C MET A 419 -7.76 -18.37 -7.23
N LEU A 420 -7.55 -18.93 -6.04
CA LEU A 420 -8.62 -19.12 -5.06
C LEU A 420 -9.28 -17.80 -4.66
N SER A 421 -8.48 -16.77 -4.35
CA SER A 421 -9.02 -15.45 -4.01
C SER A 421 -9.77 -14.83 -5.20
N SER A 422 -9.25 -14.97 -6.42
CA SER A 422 -9.93 -14.47 -7.63
C SER A 422 -11.27 -15.15 -7.87
N VAL A 423 -11.37 -16.46 -7.65
CA VAL A 423 -12.65 -17.17 -7.71
C VAL A 423 -13.62 -16.66 -6.66
N CYS A 424 -13.18 -16.53 -5.40
CA CYS A 424 -14.01 -15.98 -4.31
C CYS A 424 -14.50 -14.56 -4.63
N PHE A 425 -13.62 -13.68 -5.12
CA PHE A 425 -14.00 -12.33 -5.52
C PHE A 425 -14.97 -12.31 -6.69
N THR A 426 -14.76 -13.15 -7.71
CA THR A 426 -15.64 -13.26 -8.87
C THR A 426 -17.03 -13.73 -8.45
N LEU A 427 -17.12 -14.76 -7.60
CA LEU A 427 -18.40 -15.22 -7.06
C LEU A 427 -19.11 -14.12 -6.27
N TYR A 428 -18.39 -13.39 -5.42
CA TYR A 428 -18.96 -12.30 -4.66
C TYR A 428 -19.38 -11.12 -5.56
N TYR A 429 -18.61 -10.81 -6.60
CA TYR A 429 -18.93 -9.74 -7.56
C TYR A 429 -20.25 -9.98 -8.26
N PHE A 430 -20.55 -11.21 -8.68
CA PHE A 430 -21.79 -11.54 -9.38
C PHE A 430 -22.98 -11.86 -8.46
N LYS A 431 -22.75 -12.49 -7.31
CA LYS A 431 -23.82 -12.92 -6.39
C LYS A 431 -24.04 -11.97 -5.21
N GLY A 432 -23.02 -11.18 -4.84
CA GLY A 432 -23.07 -10.26 -3.71
C GLY A 432 -23.77 -8.96 -4.06
N ASP A 433 -24.54 -8.45 -3.12
CA ASP A 433 -25.20 -7.15 -3.27
C ASP A 433 -24.28 -6.01 -2.76
N TRP A 434 -23.22 -5.75 -3.51
CA TRP A 434 -22.26 -4.69 -3.20
C TRP A 434 -22.63 -3.34 -3.81
N MET A 435 -23.32 -3.31 -4.97
CA MET A 435 -23.67 -2.07 -5.67
C MET A 435 -24.62 -1.18 -4.87
N HIS A 436 -25.58 -1.73 -4.14
CA HIS A 436 -26.57 -0.98 -3.38
C HIS A 436 -26.19 -0.80 -1.90
N ASN A 437 -24.91 -1.05 -1.55
CA ASN A 437 -24.47 -0.96 -0.16
C ASN A 437 -24.67 0.43 0.46
N PHE A 438 -24.40 1.48 -0.29
CA PHE A 438 -24.51 2.84 0.20
C PHE A 438 -25.99 3.22 0.47
N GLU A 439 -26.91 2.80 -0.37
CA GLU A 439 -28.37 3.02 -0.16
C GLU A 439 -28.84 2.33 1.14
N ARG A 440 -28.35 1.12 1.39
CA ARG A 440 -28.67 0.40 2.63
C ARG A 440 -28.09 1.07 3.88
N LEU A 441 -26.89 1.61 3.79
CA LEU A 441 -26.28 2.36 4.88
C LEU A 441 -27.09 3.63 5.19
N ASP A 442 -27.56 4.35 4.15
CA ASP A 442 -28.39 5.53 4.33
C ASP A 442 -29.77 5.18 4.90
N ALA A 443 -30.40 4.12 4.39
CA ALA A 443 -31.68 3.65 4.92
C ALA A 443 -31.60 3.27 6.41
N ARG A 444 -30.51 2.59 6.84
CA ARG A 444 -30.27 2.24 8.25
C ARG A 444 -30.07 3.47 9.13
N ARG A 445 -29.37 4.50 8.62
CA ARG A 445 -29.17 5.76 9.36
C ARG A 445 -30.46 6.52 9.56
N ASN A 446 -31.26 6.65 8.50
CA ASN A 446 -32.54 7.31 8.57
C ASN A 446 -33.51 6.59 9.50
N ALA A 447 -33.52 5.25 9.49
CA ALA A 447 -34.30 4.46 10.42
C ALA A 447 -33.85 4.61 11.89
N ALA A 448 -32.55 4.79 12.13
CA ALA A 448 -32.02 5.04 13.49
C ALA A 448 -32.33 6.47 13.96
N ALA A 449 -32.24 7.47 13.08
CA ALA A 449 -32.57 8.86 13.40
C ALA A 449 -34.06 9.06 13.72
N ASN A 450 -34.96 8.29 13.08
CA ASN A 450 -36.40 8.36 13.33
C ASN A 450 -36.84 7.61 14.62
N ARG A 451 -35.93 6.92 15.30
CA ARG A 451 -36.22 6.19 16.56
C ARG A 451 -35.77 6.96 17.82
N ASN A 452 -34.97 7.99 17.62
CA ASN A 452 -34.52 8.92 18.66
C ASN A 452 -35.31 10.24 18.59
#